data_df9280b175db1dc367f79bb0deb06cb0
#
_entry.id   df9280b175db1dc367f79bb0deb06cb0
#
_cell.length_a   1.000
_cell.length_b   1.000
_cell.length_c   1.000
_cell.angle_alpha   90.00
_cell.angle_beta   90.00
_cell.angle_gamma   90.00
#
_symmetry.space_group_name_H-M   'P 1'
#
loop_
_entity.id
_entity.type
_entity.pdbx_description
1 polymer ?
#
loop_
_entity_poly.entity_id
_entity_poly.type
_entity_poly.pdbx_seq_one_letter_code
_entity_poly.pdbx_strand_id
1 'polypeptide(L)'
;EYVAGKDIENVKQILTELDSKRFLLSYVETTRKKDGGRIERKIEDFRKLIHIVKISQTEYNKEDIELSKKEETVILLNPIFRRQIDSKFILYPNDINRRTIIAYGSHNLSDIALRLRDYLIRELSSKRYQPEINLDKLYYLLAEKWMRESRKKKVKEYTEKALETVKALGLLLSYEIKTASTGEPKIVFTLNKDWE
;
A
#
# COMPACT_ATOMS: atom_id res chain seq x y z
N GLU A 1 -16.95 -12.41 5.86
CA GLU A 1 -15.67 -13.12 5.62
C GLU A 1 -15.17 -13.65 6.95
N TYR A 2 -15.15 -14.98 7.11
CA TYR A 2 -14.59 -15.60 8.30
C TYR A 2 -13.06 -15.56 8.20
N VAL A 3 -12.41 -14.73 9.01
CA VAL A 3 -10.97 -14.79 9.20
C VAL A 3 -10.65 -16.05 9.99
N ALA A 4 -9.91 -16.97 9.41
CA ALA A 4 -9.55 -18.24 10.09
C ALA A 4 -8.72 -17.93 11.35
N GLY A 5 -8.89 -18.71 12.44
CA GLY A 5 -8.20 -18.46 13.72
C GLY A 5 -6.67 -18.35 13.58
N LYS A 6 -6.08 -19.07 12.63
CA LYS A 6 -4.65 -19.00 12.29
C LYS A 6 -4.21 -17.63 11.76
N ASP A 7 -5.09 -16.92 11.03
CA ASP A 7 -4.80 -15.59 10.51
C ASP A 7 -4.81 -14.55 11.64
N ILE A 8 -5.69 -14.73 12.62
CA ILE A 8 -5.75 -13.86 13.81
C ILE A 8 -4.47 -14.01 14.64
N GLU A 9 -3.99 -15.24 14.85
CA GLU A 9 -2.72 -15.50 15.56
C GLU A 9 -1.52 -14.86 14.82
N ASN A 10 -1.44 -15.01 13.50
CA ASN A 10 -0.40 -14.39 12.68
C ASN A 10 -0.43 -12.87 12.80
N VAL A 11 -1.61 -12.26 12.74
CA VAL A 11 -1.76 -10.80 12.91
C VAL A 11 -1.31 -10.37 14.31
N LYS A 12 -1.70 -11.08 15.36
CA LYS A 12 -1.25 -10.79 16.74
C LYS A 12 0.26 -10.88 16.87
N GLN A 13 0.89 -11.89 16.27
CA GLN A 13 2.34 -12.05 16.28
C GLN A 13 3.04 -10.90 15.58
N ILE A 14 2.61 -10.53 14.36
CA ILE A 14 3.15 -9.40 13.59
C ILE A 14 3.02 -8.09 14.38
N LEU A 15 1.86 -7.83 14.96
CA LEU A 15 1.62 -6.64 15.77
C LEU A 15 2.54 -6.60 17.00
N THR A 16 2.74 -7.73 17.68
CA THR A 16 3.65 -7.84 18.84
C THR A 16 5.10 -7.58 18.44
N GLU A 17 5.52 -8.11 17.29
CA GLU A 17 6.86 -7.82 16.73
C GLU A 17 7.03 -6.34 16.41
N LEU A 18 6.04 -5.69 15.80
CA LEU A 18 6.08 -4.27 15.49
C LEU A 18 6.11 -3.39 16.76
N ASP A 19 5.34 -3.75 17.79
CA ASP A 19 5.37 -3.06 19.08
C ASP A 19 6.73 -3.20 19.79
N SER A 20 7.43 -4.31 19.60
CA SER A 20 8.77 -4.53 20.20
C SER A 20 9.88 -3.75 19.49
N LYS A 21 9.73 -3.40 18.21
CA LYS A 21 10.77 -2.77 17.39
C LYS A 21 10.81 -1.26 17.58
N ARG A 22 12.04 -0.74 17.66
CA ARG A 22 12.31 0.70 17.58
C ARG A 22 12.87 1.03 16.20
N PHE A 23 12.40 2.11 15.63
CA PHE A 23 12.81 2.59 14.32
C PHE A 23 13.48 3.96 14.44
N LEU A 24 14.54 4.16 13.68
CA LEU A 24 15.11 5.49 13.49
C LEU A 24 14.26 6.23 12.46
N LEU A 25 13.51 7.21 12.92
CA LEU A 25 12.77 8.12 12.06
C LEU A 25 13.66 9.34 11.80
N SER A 26 14.11 9.49 10.56
CA SER A 26 14.90 10.67 10.15
C SER A 26 14.07 11.50 9.17
N TYR A 27 13.87 12.77 9.50
CA TYR A 27 13.15 13.70 8.64
C TYR A 27 13.69 15.12 8.80
N VAL A 28 13.44 15.96 7.80
CA VAL A 28 13.85 17.36 7.79
C VAL A 28 12.61 18.24 7.87
N GLU A 29 12.56 19.08 8.89
CA GLU A 29 11.58 20.15 9.00
C GLU A 29 12.18 21.44 8.40
N THR A 30 11.46 22.02 7.43
CA THR A 30 11.86 23.30 6.82
C THR A 30 10.89 24.39 7.25
N THR A 31 11.42 25.43 7.90
CA THR A 31 10.65 26.62 8.31
C THR A 31 11.16 27.82 7.52
N ARG A 32 10.25 28.58 6.91
CA ARG A 32 10.60 29.84 6.25
C ARG A 32 10.65 30.96 7.28
N LYS A 33 11.73 31.75 7.21
CA LYS A 33 11.87 32.98 7.99
C LYS A 33 11.10 34.12 7.33
N LYS A 34 10.78 35.15 8.11
CA LYS A 34 10.12 36.37 7.63
C LYS A 34 10.98 37.17 6.62
N ASP A 35 12.29 36.99 6.67
CA ASP A 35 13.28 37.62 5.76
C ASP A 35 13.49 36.85 4.45
N GLY A 36 12.68 35.81 4.19
CA GLY A 36 12.80 34.97 3.01
C GLY A 36 13.80 33.81 3.14
N GLY A 37 14.58 33.75 4.22
CA GLY A 37 15.49 32.65 4.51
C GLY A 37 14.75 31.39 4.92
N ARG A 38 15.46 30.25 4.96
CA ARG A 38 14.91 28.99 5.45
C ARG A 38 15.77 28.42 6.58
N ILE A 39 15.12 27.74 7.50
CA ILE A 39 15.76 26.93 8.55
C ILE A 39 15.43 25.48 8.25
N GLU A 40 16.41 24.62 8.15
CA GLU A 40 16.26 23.19 8.06
C GLU A 40 16.71 22.56 9.40
N ARG A 41 15.82 21.74 9.97
CA ARG A 41 16.12 20.95 11.16
C ARG A 41 16.07 19.48 10.77
N LYS A 42 17.20 18.80 10.86
CA LYS A 42 17.24 17.34 10.77
C LYS A 42 16.85 16.79 12.13
N ILE A 43 15.82 15.98 12.18
CA ILE A 43 15.34 15.32 13.40
C ILE A 43 15.56 13.82 13.23
N GLU A 44 16.24 13.23 14.19
CA GLU A 44 16.47 11.79 14.29
C GLU A 44 15.81 11.31 15.60
N ASP A 45 14.81 10.45 15.48
CA ASP A 45 13.99 10.01 16.59
C ASP A 45 13.92 8.49 16.65
N PHE A 46 14.37 7.90 17.73
CA PHE A 46 14.33 6.46 17.98
C PHE A 46 13.08 6.10 18.76
N ARG A 47 12.00 5.77 18.05
CA ARG A 47 10.71 5.44 18.66
C ARG A 47 10.09 4.18 18.09
N LYS A 48 9.10 3.65 18.84
CA LYS A 48 8.15 2.67 18.31
C LYS A 48 7.23 3.33 17.28
N LEU A 49 6.94 2.63 16.20
CA LEU A 49 5.95 3.08 15.21
C LEU A 49 4.52 2.94 15.73
N ILE A 50 4.28 1.86 16.46
CA ILE A 50 3.00 1.55 17.07
C ILE A 50 3.18 1.23 18.55
N HIS A 51 2.11 1.39 19.31
CA HIS A 51 2.01 0.89 20.68
C HIS A 51 0.68 0.15 20.82
N ILE A 52 0.72 -1.07 21.34
CA ILE A 52 -0.45 -1.92 21.51
C ILE A 52 -0.90 -1.87 22.95
N VAL A 53 -2.15 -1.48 23.15
CA VAL A 53 -2.82 -1.49 24.45
C VAL A 53 -3.89 -2.57 24.43
N LYS A 54 -3.80 -3.54 25.33
CA LYS A 54 -4.87 -4.52 25.55
C LYS A 54 -5.71 -4.06 26.72
N ILE A 55 -7.00 -3.94 26.50
CA ILE A 55 -7.98 -3.53 27.48
C ILE A 55 -8.89 -4.73 27.73
N SER A 56 -8.94 -5.19 28.97
CA SER A 56 -9.89 -6.24 29.39
C SER A 56 -10.89 -5.60 30.34
N GLN A 57 -12.17 -5.69 30.00
CA GLN A 57 -13.26 -5.22 30.81
C GLN A 57 -14.05 -6.44 31.28
N THR A 58 -14.18 -6.60 32.58
CA THR A 58 -15.01 -7.65 33.19
C THR A 58 -16.18 -6.97 33.91
N GLU A 59 -17.36 -7.42 33.62
CA GLU A 59 -18.58 -6.93 34.26
C GLU A 59 -19.05 -7.92 35.33
N TYR A 60 -19.28 -7.43 36.53
CA TYR A 60 -19.73 -8.22 37.67
C TYR A 60 -21.12 -7.81 38.10
N ASN A 61 -21.90 -8.75 38.65
CA ASN A 61 -23.14 -8.40 39.31
C ASN A 61 -22.90 -7.90 40.76
N LYS A 62 -23.99 -7.60 41.50
CA LYS A 62 -23.91 -7.12 42.90
C LYS A 62 -23.33 -8.17 43.88
N GLU A 63 -23.20 -9.40 43.45
CA GLU A 63 -22.71 -10.56 44.25
C GLU A 63 -21.30 -10.96 43.78
N ASP A 64 -20.59 -10.08 43.04
CA ASP A 64 -19.24 -10.30 42.47
C ASP A 64 -19.16 -11.53 41.54
N ILE A 65 -20.28 -11.91 40.92
CA ILE A 65 -20.29 -12.97 39.90
C ILE A 65 -20.02 -12.33 38.54
N GLU A 66 -19.02 -12.88 37.83
CA GLU A 66 -18.67 -12.46 36.48
C GLU A 66 -19.82 -12.69 35.50
N LEU A 67 -20.31 -11.63 34.90
CA LEU A 67 -21.39 -11.63 33.91
C LEU A 67 -20.89 -11.68 32.49
N SER A 68 -19.86 -10.90 32.21
CA SER A 68 -19.27 -10.83 30.87
C SER A 68 -17.82 -10.40 30.93
N LYS A 69 -17.03 -10.85 29.94
CA LYS A 69 -15.67 -10.42 29.71
C LYS A 69 -15.51 -9.93 28.29
N LYS A 70 -15.09 -8.70 28.14
CA LYS A 70 -14.83 -8.07 26.83
C LYS A 70 -13.34 -7.73 26.73
N GLU A 71 -12.71 -8.13 25.63
CA GLU A 71 -11.33 -7.79 25.33
C GLU A 71 -11.27 -6.87 24.10
N GLU A 72 -10.51 -5.81 24.21
CA GLU A 72 -10.29 -4.85 23.15
C GLU A 72 -8.80 -4.65 22.95
N THR A 73 -8.36 -4.56 21.69
CA THR A 73 -6.98 -4.22 21.34
C THR A 73 -6.97 -2.87 20.65
N VAL A 74 -6.31 -1.90 21.29
CA VAL A 74 -6.14 -0.54 20.76
C VAL A 74 -4.72 -0.40 20.22
N ILE A 75 -4.60 0.04 18.98
CA ILE A 75 -3.31 0.30 18.33
C ILE A 75 -3.11 1.83 18.27
N LEU A 76 -2.13 2.32 19.01
CA LEU A 76 -1.74 3.72 19.00
C LEU A 76 -0.61 3.92 17.99
N LEU A 77 -0.83 4.80 17.01
CA LEU A 77 0.20 5.16 16.03
C LEU A 77 1.06 6.30 16.57
N ASN A 78 2.37 6.22 16.32
CA ASN A 78 3.26 7.34 16.60
C ASN A 78 2.79 8.58 15.83
N PRO A 79 2.71 9.77 16.47
CA PRO A 79 2.21 11.00 15.82
C PRO A 79 2.97 11.39 14.55
N ILE A 80 4.27 11.12 14.48
CA ILE A 80 5.09 11.38 13.28
C ILE A 80 4.65 10.45 12.15
N PHE A 81 4.47 9.15 12.45
CA PHE A 81 4.01 8.16 11.48
C PHE A 81 2.59 8.51 11.00
N ARG A 82 1.71 8.88 11.92
CA ARG A 82 0.36 9.36 11.60
C ARG A 82 0.39 10.56 10.66
N ARG A 83 1.21 11.58 10.93
CA ARG A 83 1.36 12.75 10.04
C ARG A 83 1.86 12.37 8.65
N GLN A 84 2.78 11.40 8.54
CA GLN A 84 3.27 10.89 7.26
C GLN A 84 2.15 10.19 6.47
N ILE A 85 1.34 9.38 7.14
CA ILE A 85 0.15 8.76 6.54
C ILE A 85 -0.82 9.85 6.10
N ASP A 86 -1.21 10.78 7.00
CA ASP A 86 -2.19 11.84 6.73
C ASP A 86 -1.75 12.79 5.59
N SER A 87 -0.45 12.96 5.37
CA SER A 87 0.09 13.84 4.32
C SER A 87 0.26 13.17 2.96
N LYS A 88 0.30 11.84 2.90
CA LYS A 88 0.63 11.06 1.69
C LYS A 88 -0.25 9.84 1.49
N PHE A 89 -1.44 9.82 2.07
CA PHE A 89 -2.34 8.70 1.86
C PHE A 89 -2.99 8.74 0.47
N ILE A 90 -3.29 7.56 -0.03
CA ILE A 90 -4.05 7.37 -1.25
C ILE A 90 -5.38 6.77 -0.83
N LEU A 91 -6.47 7.41 -1.24
CA LEU A 91 -7.79 6.85 -1.05
C LEU A 91 -8.03 5.73 -2.07
N TYR A 92 -8.37 4.55 -1.55
CA TYR A 92 -8.85 3.44 -2.35
C TYR A 92 -10.36 3.34 -2.18
N PRO A 93 -11.11 3.05 -3.25
CA PRO A 93 -12.52 2.67 -3.11
C PRO A 93 -12.66 1.49 -2.12
N ASN A 94 -13.66 1.54 -1.24
CA ASN A 94 -13.85 0.50 -0.20
C ASN A 94 -13.99 -0.91 -0.77
N ASP A 95 -14.52 -1.03 -1.99
CA ASP A 95 -14.77 -2.28 -2.68
C ASP A 95 -13.68 -2.65 -3.70
N ILE A 96 -12.55 -1.95 -3.72
CA ILE A 96 -11.48 -2.12 -4.73
C ILE A 96 -11.05 -3.57 -4.90
N ASN A 97 -10.89 -4.32 -3.81
CA ASN A 97 -10.47 -5.71 -3.88
C ASN A 97 -11.55 -6.59 -4.54
N ARG A 98 -12.83 -6.38 -4.21
CA ARG A 98 -13.96 -7.08 -4.83
C ARG A 98 -14.02 -6.77 -6.33
N ARG A 99 -13.94 -5.50 -6.71
CA ARG A 99 -13.92 -5.07 -8.12
C ARG A 99 -12.75 -5.70 -8.87
N THR A 100 -11.56 -5.75 -8.24
CA THR A 100 -10.37 -6.37 -8.84
C THR A 100 -10.55 -7.87 -9.04
N ILE A 101 -11.14 -8.60 -8.08
CA ILE A 101 -11.46 -10.03 -8.20
C ILE A 101 -12.38 -10.27 -9.40
N ILE A 102 -13.42 -9.46 -9.53
CA ILE A 102 -14.38 -9.56 -10.64
C ILE A 102 -13.67 -9.30 -11.98
N ALA A 103 -12.87 -8.23 -12.07
CA ALA A 103 -12.13 -7.86 -13.28
C ALA A 103 -11.06 -8.91 -13.66
N TYR A 104 -10.45 -9.56 -12.69
CA TYR A 104 -9.45 -10.60 -12.89
C TYR A 104 -10.05 -11.95 -13.26
N GLY A 105 -11.33 -12.17 -12.95
CA GLY A 105 -12.06 -13.42 -13.20
C GLY A 105 -11.68 -14.58 -12.27
N SER A 106 -11.01 -14.33 -11.16
CA SER A 106 -10.61 -15.35 -10.18
C SER A 106 -10.38 -14.75 -8.79
N HIS A 107 -10.71 -15.52 -7.74
CA HIS A 107 -10.39 -15.17 -6.36
C HIS A 107 -8.87 -15.20 -6.06
N ASN A 108 -8.11 -15.99 -6.82
CA ASN A 108 -6.65 -16.08 -6.69
C ASN A 108 -6.00 -14.98 -7.53
N LEU A 109 -6.03 -13.75 -7.03
CA LEU A 109 -5.35 -12.62 -7.67
C LEU A 109 -3.84 -12.83 -7.71
N SER A 110 -3.21 -12.49 -8.84
CA SER A 110 -1.76 -12.47 -8.89
C SER A 110 -1.22 -11.20 -8.22
N ASP A 111 -0.09 -11.31 -7.50
CA ASP A 111 0.61 -10.16 -6.93
C ASP A 111 0.94 -9.10 -8.00
N ILE A 112 1.21 -9.53 -9.23
CA ILE A 112 1.50 -8.64 -10.36
C ILE A 112 0.28 -7.78 -10.69
N ALA A 113 -0.93 -8.36 -10.68
CA ALA A 113 -2.17 -7.61 -10.94
C ALA A 113 -2.43 -6.59 -9.83
N LEU A 114 -2.25 -6.98 -8.57
CA LEU A 114 -2.40 -6.08 -7.42
C LEU A 114 -1.38 -4.93 -7.47
N ARG A 115 -0.10 -5.23 -7.72
CA ARG A 115 0.97 -4.22 -7.79
C ARG A 115 0.78 -3.25 -8.94
N LEU A 116 0.36 -3.74 -10.12
CA LEU A 116 0.07 -2.87 -11.26
C LEU A 116 -1.11 -1.95 -10.98
N ARG A 117 -2.21 -2.48 -10.43
CA ARG A 117 -3.35 -1.67 -9.98
C ARG A 117 -2.91 -0.56 -9.03
N ASP A 118 -2.17 -0.91 -7.99
CA ASP A 118 -1.75 0.03 -6.95
C ASP A 118 -0.74 1.06 -7.49
N TYR A 119 0.10 0.66 -8.45
CA TYR A 119 0.96 1.61 -9.16
C TYR A 119 0.13 2.63 -9.94
N LEU A 120 -0.87 2.19 -10.74
CA LEU A 120 -1.68 3.09 -11.55
C LEU A 120 -2.60 3.99 -10.71
N ILE A 121 -3.16 3.48 -9.60
CA ILE A 121 -3.95 4.32 -8.66
C ILE A 121 -3.06 5.42 -8.06
N ARG A 122 -1.80 5.12 -7.75
CA ARG A 122 -0.84 6.10 -7.23
C ARG A 122 -0.52 7.19 -8.25
N GLU A 123 -0.33 6.81 -9.52
CA GLU A 123 -0.13 7.75 -10.61
C GLU A 123 -1.37 8.65 -10.80
N LEU A 124 -2.57 8.06 -10.78
CA LEU A 124 -3.84 8.77 -10.88
C LEU A 124 -4.03 9.77 -9.72
N SER A 125 -3.79 9.34 -8.48
CA SER A 125 -3.87 10.20 -7.28
C SER A 125 -2.88 11.35 -7.32
N SER A 126 -1.76 11.16 -8.02
CA SER A 126 -0.76 12.21 -8.27
C SER A 126 -1.11 13.08 -9.49
N LYS A 127 -2.32 12.93 -10.06
CA LYS A 127 -2.81 13.64 -11.27
C LYS A 127 -1.94 13.41 -12.50
N ARG A 128 -1.21 12.29 -12.55
CA ARG A 128 -0.45 11.85 -13.71
C ARG A 128 -1.30 10.89 -14.54
N TYR A 129 -2.02 11.42 -15.52
CA TYR A 129 -2.97 10.66 -16.31
C TYR A 129 -2.34 9.90 -17.48
N GLN A 130 -1.12 10.27 -17.85
CA GLN A 130 -0.34 9.59 -18.88
C GLN A 130 1.06 9.24 -18.36
N PRO A 131 1.15 8.39 -17.31
CA PRO A 131 2.45 7.99 -16.81
C PRO A 131 3.16 7.09 -17.81
N GLU A 132 4.50 7.26 -17.89
CA GLU A 132 5.36 6.40 -18.70
C GLU A 132 6.45 5.77 -17.83
N ILE A 133 6.81 4.55 -18.16
CA ILE A 133 7.87 3.81 -17.47
C ILE A 133 8.60 2.90 -18.47
N ASN A 134 9.92 2.77 -18.30
CA ASN A 134 10.70 1.76 -19.02
C ASN A 134 10.12 0.36 -18.74
N LEU A 135 9.98 -0.47 -19.77
CA LEU A 135 9.29 -1.76 -19.66
C LEU A 135 10.01 -2.73 -18.71
N ASP A 136 11.34 -2.75 -18.71
CA ASP A 136 12.09 -3.61 -17.81
C ASP A 136 12.00 -3.10 -16.36
N LYS A 137 11.98 -1.77 -16.13
CA LYS A 137 11.72 -1.20 -14.80
C LYS A 137 10.33 -1.57 -14.28
N LEU A 138 9.32 -1.56 -15.17
CA LEU A 138 7.98 -2.02 -14.80
C LEU A 138 8.01 -3.49 -14.37
N TYR A 139 8.65 -4.37 -15.13
CA TYR A 139 8.75 -5.78 -14.80
C TYR A 139 9.46 -6.02 -13.46
N TYR A 140 10.53 -5.29 -13.16
CA TYR A 140 11.18 -5.34 -11.86
C TYR A 140 10.27 -4.85 -10.74
N LEU A 141 9.53 -3.75 -10.95
CA LEU A 141 8.57 -3.24 -9.98
C LEU A 141 7.48 -4.26 -9.64
N LEU A 142 6.98 -4.98 -10.65
CA LEU A 142 5.88 -5.92 -10.50
C LEU A 142 6.31 -7.29 -9.96
N ALA A 143 7.50 -7.78 -10.37
CA ALA A 143 7.93 -9.14 -10.09
C ALA A 143 9.47 -9.25 -9.96
N GLU A 144 10.06 -8.48 -9.05
CA GLU A 144 11.52 -8.43 -8.84
C GLU A 144 12.15 -9.82 -8.69
N LYS A 145 11.56 -10.71 -7.87
CA LYS A 145 12.06 -12.07 -7.66
C LYS A 145 12.17 -12.84 -8.97
N TRP A 146 11.12 -12.82 -9.78
CA TRP A 146 11.13 -13.55 -11.07
C TRP A 146 12.08 -12.93 -12.10
N MET A 147 12.26 -11.61 -12.07
CA MET A 147 13.25 -10.94 -12.92
C MET A 147 14.68 -11.33 -12.53
N ARG A 148 15.00 -11.41 -11.24
CA ARG A 148 16.29 -11.91 -10.73
C ARG A 148 16.53 -13.38 -11.08
N GLU A 149 15.47 -14.19 -11.12
CA GLU A 149 15.49 -15.60 -11.53
C GLU A 149 15.47 -15.81 -13.06
N SER A 150 15.64 -14.74 -13.84
CA SER A 150 15.62 -14.74 -15.32
C SER A 150 14.31 -15.27 -15.94
N ARG A 151 13.19 -15.18 -15.23
CA ARG A 151 11.87 -15.63 -15.68
C ARG A 151 11.08 -14.53 -16.42
N LYS A 152 11.77 -13.71 -17.21
CA LYS A 152 11.18 -12.54 -17.90
C LYS A 152 9.95 -12.89 -18.75
N LYS A 153 9.95 -14.05 -19.43
CA LYS A 153 8.79 -14.51 -20.22
C LYS A 153 7.52 -14.64 -19.37
N LYS A 154 7.65 -15.24 -18.18
CA LYS A 154 6.54 -15.41 -17.25
C LYS A 154 6.07 -14.06 -16.72
N VAL A 155 6.99 -13.14 -16.39
CA VAL A 155 6.63 -11.79 -15.94
C VAL A 155 5.83 -11.05 -17.02
N LYS A 156 6.25 -11.15 -18.29
CA LYS A 156 5.54 -10.55 -19.43
C LYS A 156 4.10 -11.08 -19.51
N GLU A 157 3.90 -12.38 -19.50
CA GLU A 157 2.58 -13.03 -19.59
C GLU A 157 1.63 -12.57 -18.47
N TYR A 158 2.12 -12.57 -17.21
CA TYR A 158 1.31 -12.11 -16.07
C TYR A 158 1.08 -10.60 -16.08
N THR A 159 1.99 -9.81 -16.64
CA THR A 159 1.80 -8.36 -16.81
C THR A 159 0.73 -8.08 -17.87
N GLU A 160 0.71 -8.83 -18.97
CA GLU A 160 -0.36 -8.71 -19.99
C GLU A 160 -1.73 -9.01 -19.37
N LYS A 161 -1.86 -10.09 -18.58
CA LYS A 161 -3.10 -10.38 -17.85
C LYS A 161 -3.46 -9.28 -16.83
N ALA A 162 -2.48 -8.71 -16.15
CA ALA A 162 -2.69 -7.60 -15.22
C ALA A 162 -3.17 -6.33 -15.95
N LEU A 163 -2.63 -6.04 -17.14
CA LEU A 163 -3.07 -4.92 -17.97
C LEU A 163 -4.54 -5.07 -18.41
N GLU A 164 -4.96 -6.27 -18.83
CA GLU A 164 -6.36 -6.53 -19.13
C GLU A 164 -7.25 -6.39 -17.89
N THR A 165 -6.77 -6.81 -16.72
CA THR A 165 -7.49 -6.66 -15.45
C THR A 165 -7.74 -5.18 -15.11
N VAL A 166 -6.72 -4.32 -15.20
CA VAL A 166 -6.89 -2.89 -14.89
C VAL A 166 -7.70 -2.15 -15.95
N LYS A 167 -7.74 -2.64 -17.20
CA LYS A 167 -8.70 -2.18 -18.22
C LYS A 167 -10.13 -2.57 -17.87
N ALA A 168 -10.37 -3.84 -17.52
CA ALA A 168 -11.69 -4.33 -17.11
C ALA A 168 -12.18 -3.62 -15.84
N LEU A 169 -11.26 -3.20 -14.95
CA LEU A 169 -11.56 -2.37 -13.78
C LEU A 169 -11.97 -0.93 -14.16
N GLY A 170 -11.74 -0.50 -15.40
CA GLY A 170 -12.00 0.86 -15.88
C GLY A 170 -10.97 1.90 -15.46
N LEU A 171 -9.91 1.49 -14.75
CA LEU A 171 -8.81 2.36 -14.30
C LEU A 171 -7.90 2.77 -15.48
N LEU A 172 -7.61 1.84 -16.39
CA LEU A 172 -6.79 2.02 -17.58
C LEU A 172 -7.66 2.08 -18.83
N LEU A 173 -7.57 3.16 -19.59
CA LEU A 173 -8.27 3.29 -20.89
C LEU A 173 -7.49 2.60 -22.00
N SER A 174 -6.20 2.88 -22.09
CA SER A 174 -5.32 2.29 -23.10
C SER A 174 -3.86 2.32 -22.65
N TYR A 175 -3.02 1.57 -23.33
CA TYR A 175 -1.55 1.68 -23.21
C TYR A 175 -0.89 1.46 -24.57
N GLU A 176 0.31 2.01 -24.73
CA GLU A 176 1.13 1.86 -25.91
C GLU A 176 2.57 1.54 -25.51
N ILE A 177 3.22 0.66 -26.26
CA ILE A 177 4.66 0.39 -26.11
C ILE A 177 5.39 1.20 -27.17
N LYS A 178 6.28 2.11 -26.73
CA LYS A 178 7.07 3.00 -27.59
C LYS A 178 8.56 2.75 -27.34
N THR A 179 9.37 3.06 -28.33
CA THR A 179 10.81 3.11 -28.14
C THR A 179 11.20 4.47 -27.59
N ALA A 180 11.91 4.51 -26.46
CA ALA A 180 12.45 5.73 -25.91
C ALA A 180 13.60 6.27 -26.78
N SER A 181 14.01 7.53 -26.58
CA SER A 181 15.16 8.12 -27.26
C SER A 181 16.47 7.36 -27.02
N THR A 182 16.53 6.60 -25.92
CA THR A 182 17.66 5.71 -25.56
C THR A 182 17.65 4.37 -26.32
N GLY A 183 16.66 4.10 -27.18
CA GLY A 183 16.47 2.80 -27.85
C GLY A 183 15.76 1.74 -27.01
N GLU A 184 15.48 2.00 -25.74
CA GLU A 184 14.82 1.05 -24.84
C GLU A 184 13.29 1.09 -24.96
N PRO A 185 12.58 -0.04 -24.82
CA PRO A 185 11.12 -0.04 -24.81
C PRO A 185 10.57 0.60 -23.54
N LYS A 186 9.59 1.49 -23.70
CA LYS A 186 8.81 2.07 -22.61
C LYS A 186 7.33 1.83 -22.85
N ILE A 187 6.56 1.73 -21.79
CA ILE A 187 5.11 1.69 -21.81
C ILE A 187 4.54 3.04 -21.37
N VAL A 188 3.57 3.55 -22.11
CA VAL A 188 2.82 4.77 -21.82
C VAL A 188 1.39 4.36 -21.54
N PHE A 189 0.86 4.71 -20.38
CA PHE A 189 -0.50 4.43 -19.98
C PHE A 189 -1.40 5.64 -20.24
N THR A 190 -2.68 5.40 -20.52
CA THR A 190 -3.72 6.44 -20.50
C THR A 190 -4.74 6.04 -19.45
N LEU A 191 -4.74 6.79 -18.33
CA LEU A 191 -5.61 6.51 -17.19
C LEU A 191 -6.96 7.21 -17.32
N ASN A 192 -7.98 6.59 -16.76
CA ASN A 192 -9.30 7.19 -16.65
C ASN A 192 -9.30 8.24 -15.53
N LYS A 193 -9.46 9.50 -15.88
CA LYS A 193 -9.45 10.63 -14.92
C LYS A 193 -10.62 10.60 -13.95
N ASP A 194 -11.74 10.03 -14.41
CA ASP A 194 -13.01 10.00 -13.69
C ASP A 194 -13.24 8.62 -13.02
N TRP A 195 -12.16 7.86 -12.87
CA TRP A 195 -12.22 6.57 -12.20
C TRP A 195 -12.38 6.73 -10.69
N GLU A 196 -13.46 6.10 -10.13
CA GLU A 196 -13.82 6.06 -8.71
C GLU A 196 -13.90 4.63 -8.17
#